data_aea363763c5fa583a0eb39580dde38ec
#
_entry.id   aea363763c5fa583a0eb39580dde38ec
#
_cell.length_a   1.000
_cell.length_b   1.000
_cell.length_c   1.000
_cell.angle_alpha   90.00
_cell.angle_beta   90.00
_cell.angle_gamma   90.00
#
_symmetry.space_group_name_H-M   'P 1'
#
loop_
_entity.id
_entity.type
_entity.pdbx_description
1 polymer ?
#
loop_
_entity_poly.entity_id
_entity_poly.type
_entity_poly.pdbx_seq_one_letter_code
_entity_poly.pdbx_strand_id
1 'polypeptide(L)'
;MGYLKPRSGECRIFGEDIQRMQPVTRERIALLIENHVQYTFMNIEQIERFYSAFYPKWNKEAYYELMRKLKVAPKQKISRMSCGQRSQVALGLILAQNADLLVLDDFSIGLDPGYRRLFTEYLREYAKAEEKTIFLTSHIIQDMERLVDDCIIMDYGRILIQKPVKELLDTFTRYTFKTSSPDKLPHAPSLYSTAAIRDSAETYSFENEERIKQILQEQSIPYTDFKSEKMNLEDVFIGLTGKY
;
A
#
# COMPACT_ATOMS: atom_id res chain seq x y z
N MET A 1 9.63 -8.17 12.05
CA MET A 1 10.62 -9.28 12.10
C MET A 1 11.68 -9.09 13.19
N GLY A 2 11.64 -8.00 13.96
CA GLY A 2 12.54 -7.76 15.10
C GLY A 2 13.94 -7.25 14.74
N TYR A 3 14.15 -6.79 13.50
CA TYR A 3 15.43 -6.20 13.09
C TYR A 3 15.76 -4.89 13.82
N LEU A 4 14.73 -4.14 14.19
CA LEU A 4 14.87 -2.91 14.95
C LEU A 4 14.22 -3.06 16.31
N LYS A 5 14.84 -2.46 17.33
CA LYS A 5 14.27 -2.38 18.66
C LYS A 5 13.55 -1.04 18.84
N PRO A 6 12.26 -1.04 19.23
CA PRO A 6 11.55 0.21 19.51
C PRO A 6 12.18 0.96 20.70
N ARG A 7 12.15 2.30 20.66
CA ARG A 7 12.57 3.12 21.81
C ARG A 7 11.60 3.00 22.99
N SER A 8 10.32 2.87 22.67
CA SER A 8 9.23 2.70 23.64
C SER A 8 8.09 1.91 22.98
N GLY A 9 7.18 1.40 23.80
CA GLY A 9 6.08 0.57 23.33
C GLY A 9 6.51 -0.84 22.96
N GLU A 10 5.60 -1.59 22.38
CA GLU A 10 5.80 -2.98 21.96
C GLU A 10 5.22 -3.22 20.56
N CYS A 11 5.75 -4.21 19.87
CA CYS A 11 5.20 -4.69 18.62
C CYS A 11 4.95 -6.20 18.74
N ARG A 12 3.70 -6.61 18.49
CA ARG A 12 3.28 -8.00 18.60
C ARG A 12 2.72 -8.49 17.28
N ILE A 13 3.05 -9.73 16.90
CA ILE A 13 2.44 -10.46 15.79
C ILE A 13 1.95 -11.80 16.33
N PHE A 14 0.72 -12.16 16.03
CA PHE A 14 0.05 -13.35 16.60
C PHE A 14 0.11 -13.42 18.13
N GLY A 15 0.08 -12.26 18.81
CA GLY A 15 0.15 -12.16 20.27
C GLY A 15 1.56 -12.22 20.85
N GLU A 16 2.59 -12.56 20.09
CA GLU A 16 3.97 -12.64 20.53
C GLU A 16 4.76 -11.34 20.25
N ASP A 17 5.63 -10.97 21.19
CA ASP A 17 6.59 -9.88 21.00
C ASP A 17 7.58 -10.24 19.89
N ILE A 18 7.70 -9.37 18.87
CA ILE A 18 8.55 -9.63 17.71
C ILE A 18 10.04 -9.79 18.05
N GLN A 19 10.49 -9.27 19.20
CA GLN A 19 11.89 -9.43 19.67
C GLN A 19 12.15 -10.82 20.27
N ARG A 20 11.10 -11.52 20.70
CA ARG A 20 11.15 -12.82 21.39
C ARG A 20 10.33 -13.90 20.70
N MET A 21 9.92 -13.64 19.49
CA MET A 21 9.04 -14.54 18.71
C MET A 21 9.65 -15.92 18.51
N GLN A 22 8.86 -16.94 18.78
CA GLN A 22 9.26 -18.33 18.60
C GLN A 22 9.47 -18.69 17.13
N PRO A 23 10.37 -19.64 16.80
CA PRO A 23 10.59 -20.07 15.41
C PRO A 23 9.31 -20.54 14.70
N VAL A 24 8.45 -21.30 15.39
CA VAL A 24 7.18 -21.79 14.84
C VAL A 24 6.23 -20.66 14.45
N THR A 25 6.24 -19.54 15.18
CA THR A 25 5.45 -18.36 14.85
C THR A 25 6.07 -17.61 13.67
N ARG A 26 7.41 -17.58 13.56
CA ARG A 26 8.10 -16.97 12.42
C ARG A 26 7.82 -17.68 11.10
N GLU A 27 7.66 -18.99 11.11
CA GLU A 27 7.28 -19.78 9.91
C GLU A 27 5.92 -19.38 9.34
N ARG A 28 5.06 -18.76 10.16
CA ARG A 28 3.76 -18.24 9.76
C ARG A 28 3.80 -16.87 9.08
N ILE A 29 4.98 -16.28 8.95
CA ILE A 29 5.18 -14.93 8.40
C ILE A 29 6.10 -15.03 7.19
N ALA A 30 5.60 -14.65 6.03
CA ALA A 30 6.41 -14.47 4.84
C ALA A 30 6.76 -12.99 4.69
N LEU A 31 8.03 -12.70 4.42
CA LEU A 31 8.55 -11.33 4.32
C LEU A 31 9.21 -11.10 2.97
N LEU A 32 8.73 -10.12 2.24
CA LEU A 32 9.37 -9.56 1.06
C LEU A 32 9.77 -8.12 1.37
N ILE A 33 11.06 -7.86 1.41
CA ILE A 33 11.61 -6.50 1.58
C ILE A 33 12.01 -5.93 0.22
N GLU A 34 11.99 -4.63 0.10
CA GLU A 34 12.53 -3.91 -1.04
C GLU A 34 13.98 -4.37 -1.32
N ASN A 35 14.33 -4.51 -2.59
CA ASN A 35 15.67 -4.96 -3.02
C ASN A 35 16.14 -6.29 -2.39
N HIS A 36 15.21 -7.20 -2.12
CA HIS A 36 15.52 -8.50 -1.54
C HIS A 36 16.64 -9.21 -2.30
N VAL A 37 17.54 -9.83 -1.54
CA VAL A 37 18.67 -10.58 -2.09
C VAL A 37 18.21 -11.96 -2.53
N GLN A 38 18.52 -12.30 -3.77
CA GLN A 38 18.31 -13.64 -4.29
C GLN A 38 19.64 -14.34 -4.57
N TYR A 39 19.61 -15.67 -4.52
CA TYR A 39 20.73 -16.48 -4.98
C TYR A 39 20.80 -16.49 -6.51
N THR A 40 21.34 -15.44 -7.09
CA THR A 40 21.29 -15.14 -8.53
C THR A 40 22.01 -16.17 -9.41
N PHE A 41 22.88 -17.00 -8.85
CA PHE A 41 23.53 -18.11 -9.55
C PHE A 41 22.63 -19.32 -9.77
N MET A 42 21.50 -19.40 -9.03
CA MET A 42 20.48 -20.44 -9.18
C MET A 42 19.53 -20.13 -10.35
N ASN A 43 18.88 -21.18 -10.87
CA ASN A 43 17.69 -21.06 -11.71
C ASN A 43 16.42 -21.23 -10.85
N ILE A 44 15.23 -21.10 -11.46
CA ILE A 44 13.95 -21.14 -10.72
C ILE A 44 13.67 -22.51 -10.08
N GLU A 45 14.15 -23.61 -10.66
CA GLU A 45 14.00 -24.94 -10.06
C GLU A 45 14.93 -25.13 -8.87
N GLN A 46 16.17 -24.61 -8.97
CA GLN A 46 17.17 -24.72 -7.91
C GLN A 46 16.79 -23.88 -6.69
N ILE A 47 16.31 -22.65 -6.91
CA ILE A 47 15.91 -21.76 -5.81
C ILE A 47 14.64 -22.26 -5.12
N GLU A 48 13.68 -22.81 -5.87
CA GLU A 48 12.49 -23.47 -5.31
C GLU A 48 12.88 -24.62 -4.39
N ARG A 49 13.74 -25.55 -4.88
CA ARG A 49 14.21 -26.68 -4.08
C ARG A 49 14.96 -26.24 -2.83
N PHE A 50 15.74 -25.15 -2.94
CA PHE A 50 16.48 -24.61 -1.80
C PHE A 50 15.51 -24.05 -0.74
N TYR A 51 14.55 -23.20 -1.13
CA TYR A 51 13.61 -22.61 -0.18
C TYR A 51 12.64 -23.64 0.42
N SER A 52 12.16 -24.57 -0.38
CA SER A 52 11.21 -25.60 0.08
C SER A 52 11.73 -26.44 1.26
N ALA A 53 13.06 -26.54 1.42
CA ALA A 53 13.64 -27.28 2.53
C ALA A 53 13.49 -26.57 3.91
N PHE A 54 13.16 -25.27 3.93
CA PHE A 54 13.03 -24.48 5.16
C PHE A 54 11.58 -24.25 5.61
N TYR A 55 10.60 -24.52 4.75
CA TYR A 55 9.21 -24.21 5.03
C TYR A 55 8.33 -25.47 5.01
N PRO A 56 7.81 -25.91 6.16
CA PRO A 56 7.04 -27.16 6.26
C PRO A 56 5.74 -27.18 5.44
N LYS A 57 5.14 -25.98 5.26
CA LYS A 57 3.89 -25.80 4.51
C LYS A 57 4.11 -25.39 3.05
N TRP A 58 5.28 -25.67 2.49
CA TRP A 58 5.64 -25.23 1.15
C TRP A 58 4.66 -25.71 0.08
N ASN A 59 4.08 -24.74 -0.65
CA ASN A 59 3.17 -25.00 -1.77
C ASN A 59 3.92 -24.90 -3.10
N LYS A 60 4.46 -26.02 -3.54
CA LYS A 60 5.23 -26.11 -4.78
C LYS A 60 4.39 -25.77 -6.02
N GLU A 61 3.11 -26.12 -6.01
CA GLU A 61 2.22 -25.89 -7.15
C GLU A 61 1.94 -24.43 -7.34
N ALA A 62 1.67 -23.68 -6.27
CA ALA A 62 1.49 -22.23 -6.31
C ALA A 62 2.71 -21.52 -6.91
N TYR A 63 3.93 -21.95 -6.53
CA TYR A 63 5.15 -21.41 -7.12
C TYR A 63 5.21 -21.62 -8.63
N TYR A 64 5.04 -22.85 -9.10
CA TYR A 64 5.17 -23.16 -10.53
C TYR A 64 4.00 -22.64 -11.37
N GLU A 65 2.81 -22.53 -10.79
CA GLU A 65 1.68 -21.87 -11.45
C GLU A 65 2.00 -20.42 -11.77
N LEU A 66 2.52 -19.67 -10.79
CA LEU A 66 2.93 -18.30 -11.00
C LEU A 66 4.06 -18.20 -12.03
N MET A 67 5.09 -19.06 -11.94
CA MET A 67 6.19 -19.07 -12.92
C MET A 67 5.69 -19.35 -14.35
N ARG A 68 4.69 -20.21 -14.53
CA ARG A 68 4.06 -20.44 -15.84
C ARG A 68 3.29 -19.23 -16.35
N LYS A 69 2.50 -18.59 -15.48
CA LYS A 69 1.77 -17.35 -15.83
C LYS A 69 2.72 -16.24 -16.28
N LEU A 70 3.90 -16.19 -15.72
CA LEU A 70 4.93 -15.20 -16.00
C LEU A 70 5.86 -15.58 -17.17
N LYS A 71 5.66 -16.76 -17.78
CA LYS A 71 6.46 -17.29 -18.88
C LYS A 71 7.96 -17.31 -18.60
N VAL A 72 8.36 -17.53 -17.34
CA VAL A 72 9.78 -17.65 -16.97
C VAL A 72 10.28 -19.04 -17.33
N ALA A 73 11.37 -19.12 -18.10
CA ALA A 73 11.95 -20.39 -18.50
C ALA A 73 12.57 -21.14 -17.29
N PRO A 74 12.23 -22.42 -17.04
CA PRO A 74 12.62 -23.16 -15.84
C PRO A 74 14.13 -23.19 -15.56
N LYS A 75 14.94 -23.25 -16.60
CA LYS A 75 16.41 -23.32 -16.54
C LYS A 75 17.10 -21.97 -16.62
N GLN A 76 16.36 -20.88 -16.76
CA GLN A 76 16.95 -19.54 -16.80
C GLN A 76 17.57 -19.19 -15.45
N LYS A 77 18.84 -18.77 -15.46
CA LYS A 77 19.51 -18.27 -14.26
C LYS A 77 18.94 -16.93 -13.82
N ILE A 78 18.72 -16.75 -12.54
CA ILE A 78 18.19 -15.51 -11.95
C ILE A 78 19.10 -14.31 -12.29
N SER A 79 20.42 -14.52 -12.38
CA SER A 79 21.36 -13.47 -12.81
C SER A 79 21.11 -12.90 -14.22
N ARG A 80 20.42 -13.66 -15.08
CA ARG A 80 20.08 -13.26 -16.45
C ARG A 80 18.65 -12.73 -16.60
N MET A 81 17.94 -12.57 -15.49
CA MET A 81 16.58 -12.06 -15.46
C MET A 81 16.56 -10.54 -15.35
N SER A 82 15.53 -9.91 -15.93
CA SER A 82 15.24 -8.50 -15.70
C SER A 82 14.89 -8.25 -14.21
N CYS A 83 14.91 -7.01 -13.77
CA CYS A 83 14.46 -6.65 -12.41
C CYS A 83 13.04 -7.17 -12.14
N GLY A 84 12.11 -6.92 -13.06
CA GLY A 84 10.73 -7.41 -12.96
C GLY A 84 10.64 -8.94 -12.86
N GLN A 85 11.37 -9.68 -13.67
CA GLN A 85 11.39 -11.16 -13.58
C GLN A 85 11.93 -11.65 -12.23
N ARG A 86 12.95 -10.99 -11.68
CA ARG A 86 13.47 -11.32 -10.34
C ARG A 86 12.45 -11.06 -9.23
N SER A 87 11.73 -9.94 -9.31
CA SER A 87 10.63 -9.64 -8.36
C SER A 87 9.52 -10.68 -8.44
N GLN A 88 9.21 -11.17 -9.65
CA GLN A 88 8.26 -12.25 -9.87
C GLN A 88 8.69 -13.55 -9.20
N VAL A 89 9.94 -13.95 -9.36
CA VAL A 89 10.49 -15.15 -8.68
C VAL A 89 10.40 -14.99 -7.17
N ALA A 90 10.76 -13.82 -6.64
CA ALA A 90 10.69 -13.54 -5.21
C ALA A 90 9.28 -13.65 -4.67
N LEU A 91 8.31 -13.04 -5.36
CA LEU A 91 6.91 -13.15 -4.94
C LEU A 91 6.42 -14.61 -5.00
N GLY A 92 6.81 -15.36 -6.03
CA GLY A 92 6.50 -16.80 -6.10
C GLY A 92 7.05 -17.57 -4.90
N LEU A 93 8.27 -17.28 -4.47
CA LEU A 93 8.86 -17.90 -3.27
C LEU A 93 8.10 -17.52 -1.99
N ILE A 94 7.65 -16.27 -1.86
CA ILE A 94 6.87 -15.79 -0.72
C ILE A 94 5.50 -16.48 -0.65
N LEU A 95 4.80 -16.56 -1.77
CA LEU A 95 3.50 -17.22 -1.83
C LEU A 95 3.60 -18.73 -1.55
N ALA A 96 4.65 -19.37 -2.06
CA ALA A 96 4.89 -20.79 -1.83
C ALA A 96 5.17 -21.16 -0.37
N GLN A 97 5.62 -20.21 0.47
CA GLN A 97 5.78 -20.43 1.91
C GLN A 97 4.45 -20.75 2.61
N ASN A 98 3.33 -20.41 1.99
CA ASN A 98 1.99 -20.63 2.52
C ASN A 98 1.81 -20.10 3.95
N ALA A 99 2.39 -18.93 4.21
CA ALA A 99 2.33 -18.26 5.50
C ALA A 99 0.93 -17.68 5.77
N ASP A 100 0.60 -17.45 7.03
CA ASP A 100 -0.68 -16.85 7.43
C ASP A 100 -0.66 -15.32 7.27
N LEU A 101 0.52 -14.71 7.42
CA LEU A 101 0.76 -13.26 7.23
C LEU A 101 1.85 -13.04 6.19
N LEU A 102 1.52 -12.27 5.16
CA LEU A 102 2.48 -11.76 4.17
C LEU A 102 2.81 -10.31 4.50
N VAL A 103 4.08 -10.02 4.73
CA VAL A 103 4.60 -8.65 4.90
C VAL A 103 5.36 -8.28 3.64
N LEU A 104 4.83 -7.33 2.87
CA LEU A 104 5.36 -6.95 1.56
C LEU A 104 5.77 -5.48 1.58
N ASP A 105 7.07 -5.22 1.50
CA ASP A 105 7.62 -3.87 1.49
C ASP A 105 7.92 -3.46 0.05
N ASP A 106 7.14 -2.51 -0.47
CA ASP A 106 7.24 -1.97 -1.84
C ASP A 106 7.41 -3.06 -2.93
N PHE A 107 6.62 -4.12 -2.85
CA PHE A 107 6.75 -5.34 -3.65
C PHE A 107 6.67 -5.10 -5.17
N SER A 108 6.10 -4.00 -5.59
CA SER A 108 5.83 -3.68 -7.01
C SER A 108 6.93 -2.84 -7.67
N ILE A 109 8.00 -2.48 -6.94
CA ILE A 109 9.13 -1.74 -7.50
C ILE A 109 9.78 -2.52 -8.64
N GLY A 110 10.03 -1.82 -9.75
CA GLY A 110 10.68 -2.39 -10.93
C GLY A 110 9.78 -3.29 -11.78
N LEU A 111 8.51 -3.44 -11.43
CA LEU A 111 7.51 -4.06 -12.29
C LEU A 111 6.95 -3.01 -13.27
N ASP A 112 6.77 -3.43 -14.53
CA ASP A 112 6.00 -2.62 -15.46
C ASP A 112 4.50 -2.61 -15.10
N PRO A 113 3.71 -1.65 -15.60
CA PRO A 113 2.30 -1.51 -15.23
C PRO A 113 1.44 -2.76 -15.45
N GLY A 114 1.72 -3.54 -16.49
CA GLY A 114 0.97 -4.77 -16.80
C GLY A 114 1.22 -5.85 -15.75
N TYR A 115 2.48 -6.06 -15.37
CA TYR A 115 2.83 -7.01 -14.33
C TYR A 115 2.36 -6.55 -12.94
N ARG A 116 2.45 -5.26 -12.62
CA ARG A 116 1.92 -4.73 -11.35
C ARG A 116 0.44 -5.06 -11.19
N ARG A 117 -0.35 -4.81 -12.23
CA ARG A 117 -1.78 -5.13 -12.23
C ARG A 117 -2.01 -6.63 -12.03
N LEU A 118 -1.31 -7.47 -12.78
CA LEU A 118 -1.41 -8.94 -12.66
C LEU A 118 -1.11 -9.40 -11.23
N PHE A 119 -0.06 -8.85 -10.61
CA PHE A 119 0.33 -9.20 -9.24
C PHE A 119 -0.69 -8.73 -8.21
N THR A 120 -1.19 -7.52 -8.35
CA THR A 120 -2.23 -6.97 -7.47
C THR A 120 -3.48 -7.83 -7.49
N GLU A 121 -3.95 -8.20 -8.69
CA GLU A 121 -5.09 -9.09 -8.86
C GLU A 121 -4.82 -10.48 -8.26
N TYR A 122 -3.64 -11.06 -8.54
CA TYR A 122 -3.26 -12.37 -8.01
C TYR A 122 -3.15 -12.39 -6.47
N LEU A 123 -2.53 -11.38 -5.87
CA LEU A 123 -2.41 -11.25 -4.41
C LEU A 123 -3.78 -11.13 -3.75
N ARG A 124 -4.69 -10.36 -4.34
CA ARG A 124 -6.06 -10.22 -3.83
C ARG A 124 -6.83 -11.54 -3.88
N GLU A 125 -6.76 -12.25 -5.00
CA GLU A 125 -7.39 -13.55 -5.16
C GLU A 125 -6.80 -14.57 -4.18
N TYR A 126 -5.48 -14.63 -4.07
CA TYR A 126 -4.76 -15.51 -3.15
C TYR A 126 -5.15 -15.25 -1.69
N ALA A 127 -5.10 -14.01 -1.26
CA ALA A 127 -5.45 -13.64 0.12
C ALA A 127 -6.87 -14.06 0.47
N LYS A 128 -7.80 -13.89 -0.47
CA LYS A 128 -9.22 -14.21 -0.28
C LYS A 128 -9.49 -15.71 -0.32
N ALA A 129 -8.88 -16.43 -1.26
CA ALA A 129 -9.08 -17.87 -1.42
C ALA A 129 -8.45 -18.67 -0.27
N GLU A 130 -7.31 -18.24 0.24
CA GLU A 130 -6.51 -18.94 1.25
C GLU A 130 -6.64 -18.31 2.65
N GLU A 131 -7.57 -17.35 2.83
CA GLU A 131 -7.82 -16.62 4.09
C GLU A 131 -6.53 -16.03 4.70
N LYS A 132 -5.68 -15.42 3.87
CA LYS A 132 -4.39 -14.85 4.29
C LYS A 132 -4.52 -13.37 4.63
N THR A 133 -3.71 -12.92 5.57
CA THR A 133 -3.55 -11.49 5.86
C THR A 133 -2.35 -10.96 5.09
N ILE A 134 -2.54 -9.85 4.37
CA ILE A 134 -1.46 -9.12 3.70
C ILE A 134 -1.28 -7.77 4.39
N PHE A 135 -0.08 -7.52 4.90
CA PHE A 135 0.36 -6.22 5.36
C PHE A 135 1.42 -5.70 4.39
N LEU A 136 1.14 -4.59 3.72
CA LEU A 136 2.05 -4.07 2.70
C LEU A 136 2.30 -2.58 2.86
N THR A 137 3.46 -2.14 2.35
CA THR A 137 3.77 -0.74 2.11
C THR A 137 3.85 -0.49 0.62
N SER A 138 3.50 0.69 0.16
CA SER A 138 3.67 1.12 -1.22
C SER A 138 3.69 2.64 -1.33
N HIS A 139 4.49 3.14 -2.26
CA HIS A 139 4.44 4.51 -2.72
C HIS A 139 3.63 4.66 -4.02
N ILE A 140 3.14 3.56 -4.61
CA ILE A 140 2.30 3.55 -5.81
C ILE A 140 0.85 3.34 -5.37
N ILE A 141 0.21 4.43 -5.00
CA ILE A 141 -1.09 4.44 -4.33
C ILE A 141 -2.22 3.92 -5.24
N GLN A 142 -2.15 4.20 -6.54
CA GLN A 142 -3.18 3.80 -7.52
C GLN A 142 -3.43 2.28 -7.55
N ASP A 143 -2.38 1.48 -7.36
CA ASP A 143 -2.51 0.03 -7.36
C ASP A 143 -3.11 -0.49 -6.03
N MET A 144 -2.96 0.31 -4.96
CA MET A 144 -3.38 -0.09 -3.60
C MET A 144 -4.89 0.01 -3.40
N GLU A 145 -5.55 1.00 -4.00
CA GLU A 145 -6.99 1.19 -3.88
C GLU A 145 -7.81 -0.08 -4.22
N ARG A 146 -7.28 -0.91 -5.12
CA ARG A 146 -7.92 -2.16 -5.55
C ARG A 146 -7.50 -3.38 -4.73
N LEU A 147 -6.37 -3.31 -4.05
CA LEU A 147 -5.79 -4.45 -3.34
C LEU A 147 -6.18 -4.47 -1.86
N VAL A 148 -6.22 -3.31 -1.20
CA VAL A 148 -6.31 -3.23 0.24
C VAL A 148 -7.73 -2.90 0.73
N ASP A 149 -8.11 -3.48 1.85
CA ASP A 149 -9.40 -3.20 2.51
C ASP A 149 -9.27 -2.01 3.47
N ASP A 150 -8.15 -1.93 4.20
CA ASP A 150 -7.84 -0.87 5.16
C ASP A 150 -6.55 -0.17 4.80
N CYS A 151 -6.46 1.12 5.10
CA CYS A 151 -5.23 1.87 4.91
C CYS A 151 -4.81 2.66 6.15
N ILE A 152 -3.50 2.82 6.29
CA ILE A 152 -2.86 3.69 7.26
C ILE A 152 -2.00 4.68 6.49
N ILE A 153 -2.37 5.97 6.53
CA ILE A 153 -1.58 7.04 5.92
C ILE A 153 -0.69 7.62 7.00
N MET A 154 0.61 7.64 6.71
CA MET A 154 1.63 8.16 7.61
C MET A 154 2.40 9.31 6.95
N ASP A 155 2.76 10.31 7.76
CA ASP A 155 3.64 11.38 7.36
C ASP A 155 4.60 11.74 8.50
N TYR A 156 5.90 11.90 8.19
CA TYR A 156 6.96 12.19 9.16
C TYR A 156 6.89 11.34 10.45
N GLY A 157 6.60 10.03 10.31
CA GLY A 157 6.53 9.09 11.42
C GLY A 157 5.26 9.20 12.29
N ARG A 158 4.27 9.97 11.88
CA ARG A 158 2.97 10.10 12.54
C ARG A 158 1.89 9.46 11.68
N ILE A 159 0.98 8.74 12.32
CA ILE A 159 -0.23 8.27 11.66
C ILE A 159 -1.17 9.48 11.52
N LEU A 160 -1.49 9.83 10.26
CA LEU A 160 -2.48 10.86 9.96
C LEU A 160 -3.88 10.31 10.03
N ILE A 161 -4.08 9.11 9.47
CA ILE A 161 -5.37 8.44 9.45
C ILE A 161 -5.19 6.92 9.37
N GLN A 162 -6.16 6.19 9.94
CA GLN A 162 -6.33 4.75 9.81
C GLN A 162 -7.82 4.48 9.61
N LYS A 163 -8.21 4.02 8.41
CA LYS A 163 -9.61 3.77 8.04
C LYS A 163 -9.72 2.72 6.95
N PRO A 164 -10.88 2.05 6.82
CA PRO A 164 -11.24 1.31 5.62
C PRO A 164 -11.16 2.22 4.39
N VAL A 165 -10.56 1.71 3.31
CA VAL A 165 -10.41 2.48 2.05
C VAL A 165 -11.76 2.96 1.54
N LYS A 166 -12.77 2.10 1.58
CA LYS A 166 -14.13 2.47 1.17
C LYS A 166 -14.68 3.66 1.96
N GLU A 167 -14.56 3.64 3.29
CA GLU A 167 -15.02 4.73 4.14
C GLU A 167 -14.29 6.03 3.81
N LEU A 168 -12.97 5.94 3.59
CA LEU A 168 -12.14 7.08 3.26
C LEU A 168 -12.58 7.73 1.94
N LEU A 169 -12.79 6.93 0.88
CA LEU A 169 -13.22 7.39 -0.43
C LEU A 169 -14.67 7.91 -0.43
N ASP A 170 -15.52 7.39 0.45
CA ASP A 170 -16.91 7.84 0.55
C ASP A 170 -17.06 9.15 1.33
N THR A 171 -16.15 9.42 2.29
CA THR A 171 -16.31 10.52 3.26
C THR A 171 -15.35 11.67 3.06
N PHE A 172 -14.14 11.45 2.53
CA PHE A 172 -13.19 12.53 2.29
C PHE A 172 -13.43 13.14 0.91
N THR A 173 -13.66 14.46 0.87
CA THR A 173 -14.13 15.16 -0.33
C THR A 173 -13.27 16.38 -0.61
N ARG A 174 -12.99 16.62 -1.90
CA ARG A 174 -12.36 17.84 -2.40
C ARG A 174 -13.44 18.85 -2.70
N TYR A 175 -13.30 20.05 -2.15
CA TYR A 175 -14.15 21.21 -2.42
C TYR A 175 -13.38 22.25 -3.18
N THR A 176 -13.95 22.71 -4.29
CA THR A 176 -13.38 23.78 -5.10
C THR A 176 -14.40 24.91 -5.26
N PHE A 177 -13.95 26.15 -5.23
CA PHE A 177 -14.79 27.32 -5.41
C PHE A 177 -13.98 28.49 -5.97
N LYS A 178 -14.64 29.40 -6.67
CA LYS A 178 -14.04 30.68 -7.06
C LYS A 178 -14.19 31.70 -5.94
N THR A 179 -13.18 32.54 -5.73
CA THR A 179 -13.22 33.59 -4.74
C THR A 179 -12.59 34.88 -5.29
N SER A 180 -13.20 35.99 -4.96
CA SER A 180 -12.63 37.34 -5.24
C SER A 180 -11.56 37.75 -4.22
N SER A 181 -11.31 36.92 -3.21
CA SER A 181 -10.36 37.20 -2.14
C SER A 181 -9.39 36.00 -1.98
N PRO A 182 -8.50 35.76 -2.96
CA PRO A 182 -7.59 34.60 -2.93
C PRO A 182 -6.60 34.62 -1.77
N ASP A 183 -6.33 35.80 -1.20
CA ASP A 183 -5.46 35.94 -0.02
C ASP A 183 -6.15 35.55 1.29
N LYS A 184 -7.47 35.36 1.26
CA LYS A 184 -8.27 34.99 2.42
C LYS A 184 -8.82 33.56 2.27
N LEU A 185 -7.99 32.59 2.63
CA LEU A 185 -8.38 31.17 2.59
C LEU A 185 -9.15 30.76 3.85
N PRO A 186 -10.11 29.82 3.74
CA PRO A 186 -10.78 29.28 4.91
C PRO A 186 -9.81 28.51 5.80
N HIS A 187 -9.95 28.69 7.11
CA HIS A 187 -9.14 28.03 8.11
C HIS A 187 -10.03 27.40 9.19
N ALA A 188 -9.96 26.08 9.30
CA ALA A 188 -10.62 25.33 10.38
C ALA A 188 -9.87 24.01 10.60
N PRO A 189 -9.93 23.42 11.82
CA PRO A 189 -9.28 22.15 12.11
C PRO A 189 -9.77 20.99 11.26
N SER A 190 -10.96 21.10 10.68
CA SER A 190 -11.56 20.10 9.78
C SER A 190 -11.17 20.27 8.31
N LEU A 191 -10.41 21.30 7.96
CA LEU A 191 -9.96 21.57 6.59
C LEU A 191 -8.51 21.14 6.42
N TYR A 192 -8.25 20.42 5.33
CA TYR A 192 -6.93 19.92 4.98
C TYR A 192 -6.46 20.59 3.69
N SER A 193 -5.16 20.83 3.59
CA SER A 193 -4.46 21.30 2.37
C SER A 193 -5.19 22.39 1.60
N THR A 194 -5.67 23.42 2.32
CA THR A 194 -6.35 24.57 1.71
C THR A 194 -5.36 25.39 0.90
N ALA A 195 -5.64 25.62 -0.38
CA ALA A 195 -4.80 26.36 -1.29
C ALA A 195 -5.62 27.24 -2.24
N ALA A 196 -5.01 28.35 -2.69
CA ALA A 196 -5.56 29.18 -3.76
C ALA A 196 -4.72 29.01 -5.04
N ILE A 197 -5.42 28.89 -6.16
CA ILE A 197 -4.83 28.84 -7.50
C ILE A 197 -5.53 29.91 -8.34
N ARG A 198 -4.90 31.08 -8.48
CA ARG A 198 -5.45 32.27 -9.16
C ARG A 198 -6.75 32.77 -8.49
N ASP A 199 -7.88 32.67 -9.16
CA ASP A 199 -9.22 33.04 -8.71
C ASP A 199 -10.03 31.90 -8.09
N SER A 200 -9.41 30.74 -7.99
CA SER A 200 -10.02 29.52 -7.43
C SER A 200 -9.31 29.11 -6.16
N ALA A 201 -10.06 28.54 -5.24
CA ALA A 201 -9.52 27.93 -4.03
C ALA A 201 -9.99 26.48 -3.93
N GLU A 202 -9.17 25.65 -3.33
CA GLU A 202 -9.51 24.26 -3.02
C GLU A 202 -9.24 23.97 -1.54
N THR A 203 -10.02 23.04 -1.00
CA THR A 203 -9.82 22.51 0.35
C THR A 203 -10.36 21.09 0.40
N TYR A 204 -9.86 20.30 1.32
CA TYR A 204 -10.24 18.91 1.51
C TYR A 204 -10.83 18.73 2.90
N SER A 205 -11.87 17.90 3.06
CA SER A 205 -12.51 17.71 4.35
C SER A 205 -13.29 16.40 4.41
N PHE A 206 -13.50 15.92 5.65
CA PHE A 206 -14.50 14.90 5.98
C PHE A 206 -15.88 15.49 6.26
N GLU A 207 -15.98 16.80 6.37
CA GLU A 207 -17.24 17.51 6.54
C GLU A 207 -18.04 17.54 5.25
N ASN A 208 -19.35 17.66 5.37
CA ASN A 208 -20.24 17.79 4.21
C ASN A 208 -20.20 19.20 3.60
N GLU A 209 -20.76 19.34 2.41
CA GLU A 209 -20.83 20.58 1.64
C GLU A 209 -21.44 21.73 2.43
N GLU A 210 -22.50 21.48 3.20
CA GLU A 210 -23.21 22.48 3.98
C GLU A 210 -22.30 23.08 5.05
N ARG A 211 -21.53 22.23 5.74
CA ARG A 211 -20.58 22.68 6.77
C ARG A 211 -19.46 23.50 6.15
N ILE A 212 -18.95 23.12 4.98
CA ILE A 212 -17.92 23.91 4.29
C ILE A 212 -18.45 25.29 3.90
N LYS A 213 -19.66 25.34 3.32
CA LYS A 213 -20.31 26.63 2.99
C LYS A 213 -20.55 27.50 4.22
N GLN A 214 -20.93 26.90 5.33
CA GLN A 214 -21.08 27.61 6.60
C GLN A 214 -19.74 28.20 7.07
N ILE A 215 -18.63 27.45 7.02
CA ILE A 215 -17.29 27.95 7.37
C ILE A 215 -16.91 29.14 6.49
N LEU A 216 -17.17 29.10 5.18
CA LEU A 216 -16.91 30.20 4.27
C LEU A 216 -17.73 31.45 4.65
N GLN A 217 -19.00 31.28 5.01
CA GLN A 217 -19.88 32.37 5.45
C GLN A 217 -19.44 32.97 6.80
N GLU A 218 -19.15 32.13 7.79
CA GLU A 218 -18.67 32.55 9.12
C GLU A 218 -17.40 33.41 9.02
N GLN A 219 -16.53 33.07 8.05
CA GLN A 219 -15.27 33.78 7.81
C GLN A 219 -15.39 34.94 6.79
N SER A 220 -16.61 35.21 6.31
CA SER A 220 -16.89 36.24 5.30
C SER A 220 -16.01 36.08 4.04
N ILE A 221 -15.88 34.86 3.55
CA ILE A 221 -15.19 34.55 2.29
C ILE A 221 -16.23 34.47 1.18
N PRO A 222 -16.20 35.38 0.21
CA PRO A 222 -17.10 35.34 -0.92
C PRO A 222 -16.75 34.19 -1.83
N TYR A 223 -17.74 33.42 -2.27
CA TYR A 223 -17.51 32.30 -3.16
C TYR A 223 -18.59 32.17 -4.23
N THR A 224 -18.20 31.66 -5.38
CA THR A 224 -19.05 31.25 -6.49
C THR A 224 -18.55 29.92 -7.06
N ASP A 225 -19.31 29.29 -7.95
CA ASP A 225 -18.93 28.05 -8.63
C ASP A 225 -18.46 26.93 -7.66
N PHE A 226 -19.14 26.80 -6.52
CA PHE A 226 -18.79 25.78 -5.51
C PHE A 226 -19.08 24.38 -6.05
N LYS A 227 -18.09 23.49 -5.94
CA LYS A 227 -18.17 22.10 -6.39
C LYS A 227 -17.60 21.17 -5.34
N SER A 228 -18.15 19.99 -5.26
CA SER A 228 -17.65 18.85 -4.49
C SER A 228 -17.26 17.72 -5.45
N GLU A 229 -16.10 17.14 -5.26
CA GLU A 229 -15.57 16.09 -6.11
C GLU A 229 -15.16 14.88 -5.25
N LYS A 230 -15.59 13.69 -5.66
CA LYS A 230 -15.09 12.44 -5.10
C LYS A 230 -13.67 12.21 -5.60
N MET A 231 -12.87 11.59 -4.75
CA MET A 231 -11.46 11.40 -4.99
C MET A 231 -11.11 9.92 -5.08
N ASN A 232 -9.97 9.62 -5.70
CA ASN A 232 -9.28 8.34 -5.58
C ASN A 232 -8.33 8.37 -4.37
N LEU A 233 -7.74 7.23 -4.04
CA LEU A 233 -6.85 7.12 -2.86
C LEU A 233 -5.60 7.99 -2.96
N GLU A 234 -5.10 8.24 -4.17
CA GLU A 234 -3.95 9.13 -4.41
C GLU A 234 -4.31 10.58 -4.10
N ASP A 235 -5.46 11.06 -4.57
CA ASP A 235 -5.97 12.41 -4.26
C ASP A 235 -6.22 12.58 -2.76
N VAL A 236 -6.72 11.54 -2.09
CA VAL A 236 -6.88 11.52 -0.63
C VAL A 236 -5.54 11.69 0.08
N PHE A 237 -4.51 10.95 -0.37
CA PHE A 237 -3.16 11.09 0.18
C PHE A 237 -2.63 12.51 0.01
N ILE A 238 -2.75 13.09 -1.17
CA ILE A 238 -2.35 14.48 -1.46
C ILE A 238 -3.11 15.46 -0.57
N GLY A 239 -4.44 15.31 -0.48
CA GLY A 239 -5.29 16.16 0.34
C GLY A 239 -4.94 16.13 1.83
N LEU A 240 -4.55 14.97 2.37
CA LEU A 240 -4.16 14.81 3.77
C LEU A 240 -2.74 15.32 4.06
N THR A 241 -1.81 15.14 3.13
CA THR A 241 -0.38 15.46 3.35
C THR A 241 0.02 16.84 2.84
N GLY A 242 -0.74 17.42 1.92
CA GLY A 242 -0.38 18.68 1.23
C GLY A 242 0.85 18.56 0.33
N LYS A 243 1.18 17.35 -0.12
CA LYS A 243 2.37 17.09 -0.95
C LYS A 243 1.99 16.83 -2.39
N TYR A 244 2.71 17.48 -3.28
CA TYR A 244 2.70 17.26 -4.73
C TYR A 244 4.03 16.64 -5.15
#